data_01cb8f82bea3250d25a268f70bd7773b
#
_entry.id   01cb8f82bea3250d25a268f70bd7773b
#
_cell.length_a   1.000
_cell.length_b   1.000
_cell.length_c   1.000
_cell.angle_alpha   90.00
_cell.angle_beta   90.00
_cell.angle_gamma   90.00
#
_symmetry.space_group_name_H-M   'P 1'
#
loop_
_entity.id
_entity.type
_entity.pdbx_description
1 polymer ?
#
loop_
_entity_poly.entity_id
_entity_poly.type
_entity_poly.pdbx_seq_one_letter_code
_entity_poly.pdbx_strand_id
1 'polypeptide(L)'
;TLYWLESFINKITKPLIYVSHDETLLANTANMILHLEQIKNKSEPRHTLAKVDYDTYVSNRLNALEKQLSLARFEKKEFLKKEKKLQQVMQKVEYQQRTITRKDPHGARLLKKKMHSLKAQEKRLNNWEIQEEPDIEESINLFFKPVEFPRSKVVLTLDLPVLKVENKESDSVLAK
;
A
#
# COMPACT_ATOMS: atom_id res chain seq x y z
N THR A 1 33.75 2.15 -7.53
CA THR A 1 33.66 1.04 -6.55
C THR A 1 32.47 0.12 -6.80
N LEU A 2 31.26 0.64 -7.10
CA LEU A 2 30.09 -0.19 -7.41
C LEU A 2 30.30 -1.06 -8.66
N TYR A 3 30.83 -0.52 -9.73
CA TYR A 3 31.14 -1.27 -10.96
C TYR A 3 32.08 -2.46 -10.72
N TRP A 4 33.03 -2.31 -9.79
CA TRP A 4 33.89 -3.41 -9.41
C TRP A 4 33.09 -4.50 -8.70
N LEU A 5 32.20 -4.12 -7.78
CA LEU A 5 31.36 -5.05 -7.02
C LEU A 5 30.38 -5.80 -7.95
N GLU A 6 29.72 -5.11 -8.87
CA GLU A 6 28.85 -5.72 -9.89
C GLU A 6 29.64 -6.73 -10.75
N SER A 7 30.81 -6.31 -11.23
CA SER A 7 31.70 -7.19 -12.02
C SER A 7 32.18 -8.40 -11.24
N PHE A 8 32.43 -8.23 -9.94
CA PHE A 8 32.83 -9.32 -9.06
C PHE A 8 31.66 -10.30 -8.84
N ILE A 9 30.47 -9.81 -8.51
CA ILE A 9 29.26 -10.65 -8.30
C ILE A 9 28.94 -11.44 -9.56
N ASN A 10 28.95 -10.80 -10.73
CA ASN A 10 28.63 -11.44 -12.00
C ASN A 10 29.65 -12.49 -12.46
N LYS A 11 30.88 -12.44 -11.95
CA LYS A 11 31.93 -13.44 -12.24
C LYS A 11 31.93 -14.63 -11.28
N ILE A 12 31.24 -14.54 -10.15
CA ILE A 12 31.19 -15.62 -9.17
C ILE A 12 30.35 -16.78 -9.74
N THR A 13 30.92 -17.97 -9.73
CA THR A 13 30.25 -19.21 -10.14
C THR A 13 29.56 -19.94 -8.98
N LYS A 14 29.83 -19.52 -7.75
CA LYS A 14 29.25 -20.11 -6.53
C LYS A 14 27.99 -19.37 -6.13
N PRO A 15 27.05 -20.03 -5.43
CA PRO A 15 25.90 -19.34 -4.86
C PRO A 15 26.33 -18.23 -3.92
N LEU A 16 25.78 -17.02 -4.13
CA LEU A 16 26.01 -15.84 -3.32
C LEU A 16 24.68 -15.28 -2.84
N ILE A 17 24.57 -14.99 -1.56
CA ILE A 17 23.44 -14.29 -0.96
C ILE A 17 23.96 -12.97 -0.41
N TYR A 18 23.30 -11.88 -0.77
CA TYR A 18 23.63 -10.54 -0.29
C TYR A 18 22.38 -9.72 -0.06
N VAL A 19 22.50 -8.66 0.75
CA VAL A 19 21.42 -7.70 1.03
C VAL A 19 21.90 -6.33 0.60
N SER A 20 21.08 -5.63 -0.18
CA SER A 20 21.38 -4.27 -0.64
C SER A 20 20.13 -3.41 -0.64
N HIS A 21 20.32 -2.11 -0.45
CA HIS A 21 19.32 -1.07 -0.69
C HIS A 21 19.53 -0.36 -2.04
N ASP A 22 20.58 -0.74 -2.76
CA ASP A 22 20.88 -0.19 -4.07
C ASP A 22 20.13 -0.98 -5.14
N GLU A 23 19.10 -0.34 -5.69
CA GLU A 23 18.24 -0.93 -6.72
C GLU A 23 19.02 -1.23 -8.01
N THR A 24 20.00 -0.37 -8.37
CA THR A 24 20.83 -0.55 -9.56
C THR A 24 21.69 -1.79 -9.43
N LEU A 25 22.31 -2.01 -8.26
CA LEU A 25 23.08 -3.21 -7.98
C LEU A 25 22.18 -4.47 -8.07
N LEU A 26 20.98 -4.42 -7.47
CA LEU A 26 20.04 -5.53 -7.52
C LEU A 26 19.59 -5.83 -8.96
N ALA A 27 19.25 -4.80 -9.74
CA ALA A 27 18.83 -4.96 -11.15
C ALA A 27 19.92 -5.59 -12.03
N ASN A 28 21.19 -5.20 -11.82
CA ASN A 28 22.31 -5.67 -12.64
C ASN A 28 22.87 -7.04 -12.24
N THR A 29 22.58 -7.52 -11.01
CA THR A 29 23.29 -8.71 -10.49
C THR A 29 22.38 -9.79 -9.92
N ALA A 30 21.14 -9.46 -9.51
CA ALA A 30 20.25 -10.43 -8.88
C ALA A 30 19.51 -11.28 -9.93
N ASN A 31 19.61 -12.59 -9.80
CA ASN A 31 18.86 -13.56 -10.60
C ASN A 31 17.73 -14.25 -9.82
N MET A 32 17.68 -14.03 -8.52
CA MET A 32 16.68 -14.55 -7.62
C MET A 32 16.49 -13.58 -6.45
N ILE A 33 15.26 -13.31 -6.08
CA ILE A 33 14.90 -12.37 -5.01
C ILE A 33 14.27 -13.14 -3.86
N LEU A 34 14.85 -13.00 -2.66
CA LEU A 34 14.21 -13.38 -1.42
C LEU A 34 13.72 -12.11 -0.72
N HIS A 35 12.42 -11.88 -0.81
CA HIS A 35 11.81 -10.74 -0.15
C HIS A 35 11.25 -11.13 1.22
N LEU A 36 11.65 -10.40 2.24
CA LEU A 36 11.17 -10.54 3.62
C LEU A 36 10.33 -9.31 3.95
N GLU A 37 9.10 -9.53 4.36
CA GLU A 37 8.17 -8.47 4.71
C GLU A 37 7.39 -8.82 5.98
N GLN A 38 6.87 -7.80 6.63
CA GLN A 38 5.91 -7.94 7.72
C GLN A 38 4.58 -7.37 7.24
N ILE A 39 3.54 -8.20 7.26
CA ILE A 39 2.18 -7.82 6.87
C ILE A 39 1.29 -7.63 8.10
N LYS A 40 0.06 -7.15 7.91
CA LYS A 40 -0.92 -6.89 8.97
C LYS A 40 -0.38 -6.00 10.08
N ASN A 41 0.00 -4.78 9.72
CA ASN A 41 0.61 -3.82 10.66
C ASN A 41 1.84 -4.38 11.37
N LYS A 42 2.70 -5.08 10.62
CA LYS A 42 3.96 -5.69 11.11
C LYS A 42 3.78 -6.81 12.14
N SER A 43 2.61 -7.45 12.17
CA SER A 43 2.34 -8.55 13.11
C SER A 43 2.69 -9.92 12.55
N GLU A 44 2.62 -10.11 11.24
CA GLU A 44 2.87 -11.41 10.61
C GLU A 44 4.07 -11.34 9.65
N PRO A 45 5.12 -12.16 9.88
CA PRO A 45 6.25 -12.25 8.96
C PRO A 45 5.86 -13.03 7.71
N ARG A 46 6.26 -12.54 6.55
CA ARG A 46 6.08 -13.20 5.27
C ARG A 46 7.38 -13.22 4.50
N HIS A 47 7.63 -14.28 3.78
CA HIS A 47 8.73 -14.37 2.83
C HIS A 47 8.24 -14.80 1.45
N THR A 48 8.85 -14.24 0.43
CA THR A 48 8.55 -14.57 -0.97
C THR A 48 9.85 -14.83 -1.70
N LEU A 49 9.97 -16.01 -2.32
CA LEU A 49 11.11 -16.36 -3.16
C LEU A 49 10.67 -16.28 -4.62
N ALA A 50 11.29 -15.40 -5.38
CA ALA A 50 11.02 -15.21 -6.80
C ALA A 50 12.28 -15.49 -7.63
N LYS A 51 12.17 -16.41 -8.61
CA LYS A 51 13.24 -16.74 -9.56
C LYS A 51 13.10 -15.88 -10.81
N VAL A 52 13.22 -14.57 -10.62
CA VAL A 52 13.14 -13.56 -11.68
C VAL A 52 14.14 -12.46 -11.35
N ASP A 53 14.47 -11.65 -12.35
CA ASP A 53 15.26 -10.43 -12.19
C ASP A 53 14.52 -9.40 -11.32
N TYR A 54 15.27 -8.43 -10.79
CA TYR A 54 14.76 -7.44 -9.85
C TYR A 54 13.64 -6.59 -10.45
N ASP A 55 13.80 -6.10 -11.67
CA ASP A 55 12.81 -5.22 -12.32
C ASP A 55 11.48 -5.93 -12.57
N THR A 56 11.55 -7.18 -13.03
CA THR A 56 10.36 -8.04 -13.20
C THR A 56 9.70 -8.31 -11.85
N TYR A 57 10.48 -8.55 -10.80
CA TYR A 57 9.95 -8.77 -9.47
C TYR A 57 9.20 -7.53 -8.95
N VAL A 58 9.81 -6.34 -9.04
CA VAL A 58 9.19 -5.07 -8.62
C VAL A 58 7.89 -4.82 -9.37
N SER A 59 7.91 -4.98 -10.71
CA SER A 59 6.74 -4.80 -11.56
C SER A 59 5.60 -5.74 -11.18
N ASN A 60 5.91 -7.02 -10.97
CA ASN A 60 4.93 -8.02 -10.55
C ASN A 60 4.35 -7.71 -9.16
N ARG A 61 5.19 -7.25 -8.23
CA ARG A 61 4.76 -6.85 -6.89
C ARG A 61 3.82 -5.66 -6.92
N LEU A 62 4.17 -4.61 -7.66
CA LEU A 62 3.32 -3.42 -7.81
C LEU A 62 1.96 -3.79 -8.41
N ASN A 63 1.96 -4.59 -9.48
CA ASN A 63 0.72 -5.07 -10.10
C ASN A 63 -0.13 -5.93 -9.14
N ALA A 64 0.50 -6.75 -8.31
CA ALA A 64 -0.21 -7.56 -7.32
C ALA A 64 -0.84 -6.69 -6.22
N LEU A 65 -0.11 -5.69 -5.71
CA LEU A 65 -0.61 -4.73 -4.73
C LEU A 65 -1.78 -3.90 -5.28
N GLU A 66 -1.66 -3.42 -6.52
CA GLU A 66 -2.72 -2.65 -7.18
C GLU A 66 -3.99 -3.50 -7.38
N LYS A 67 -3.84 -4.74 -7.81
CA LYS A 67 -4.96 -5.68 -7.93
C LYS A 67 -5.61 -5.95 -6.57
N GLN A 68 -4.83 -6.19 -5.53
CA GLN A 68 -5.35 -6.42 -4.17
C GLN A 68 -6.11 -5.19 -3.66
N LEU A 69 -5.57 -3.99 -3.86
CA LEU A 69 -6.20 -2.73 -3.48
C LEU A 69 -7.53 -2.52 -4.24
N SER A 70 -7.54 -2.78 -5.54
CA SER A 70 -8.75 -2.64 -6.36
C SER A 70 -9.85 -3.62 -5.94
N LEU A 71 -9.48 -4.87 -5.64
CA LEU A 71 -10.40 -5.90 -5.14
C LEU A 71 -10.96 -5.51 -3.77
N ALA A 72 -10.11 -5.12 -2.81
CA ALA A 72 -10.54 -4.70 -1.48
C ALA A 72 -11.52 -3.52 -1.54
N ARG A 73 -11.23 -2.52 -2.38
CA ARG A 73 -12.13 -1.37 -2.60
C ARG A 73 -13.45 -1.78 -3.26
N PHE A 74 -13.40 -2.69 -4.22
CA PHE A 74 -14.60 -3.20 -4.87
C PHE A 74 -15.50 -3.97 -3.87
N GLU A 75 -14.92 -4.89 -3.10
CA GLU A 75 -15.65 -5.65 -2.10
C GLU A 75 -16.28 -4.77 -1.03
N LYS A 76 -15.53 -3.79 -0.51
CA LYS A 76 -16.02 -2.79 0.44
C LYS A 76 -17.21 -2.00 -0.11
N LYS A 77 -17.12 -1.57 -1.39
CA LYS A 77 -18.22 -0.86 -2.07
C LYS A 77 -19.46 -1.75 -2.22
N GLU A 78 -19.29 -3.00 -2.62
CA GLU A 78 -20.40 -3.95 -2.75
C GLU A 78 -21.04 -4.29 -1.39
N PHE A 79 -20.22 -4.44 -0.35
CA PHE A 79 -20.70 -4.63 1.01
C PHE A 79 -21.59 -3.47 1.46
N LEU A 80 -21.09 -2.23 1.38
CA LEU A 80 -21.84 -1.03 1.75
C LEU A 80 -23.14 -0.88 0.97
N LYS A 81 -23.12 -1.21 -0.32
CA LYS A 81 -24.30 -1.19 -1.17
C LYS A 81 -25.37 -2.21 -0.73
N LYS A 82 -24.93 -3.43 -0.39
CA LYS A 82 -25.82 -4.49 0.11
C LYS A 82 -26.37 -4.15 1.48
N GLU A 83 -25.54 -3.65 2.38
CA GLU A 83 -25.92 -3.20 3.71
C GLU A 83 -26.98 -2.10 3.64
N LYS A 84 -26.73 -1.04 2.86
CA LYS A 84 -27.67 0.05 2.67
C LYS A 84 -29.02 -0.43 2.13
N LYS A 85 -29.00 -1.34 1.14
CA LYS A 85 -30.21 -1.92 0.57
C LYS A 85 -30.98 -2.75 1.60
N LEU A 86 -30.27 -3.55 2.39
CA LEU A 86 -30.85 -4.37 3.45
C LEU A 86 -31.52 -3.49 4.52
N GLN A 87 -30.83 -2.46 4.99
CA GLN A 87 -31.37 -1.50 5.96
C GLN A 87 -32.64 -0.81 5.45
N GLN A 88 -32.65 -0.37 4.20
CA GLN A 88 -33.84 0.25 3.59
C GLN A 88 -35.05 -0.70 3.56
N VAL A 89 -34.80 -1.98 3.23
CA VAL A 89 -35.88 -2.98 3.21
C VAL A 89 -36.36 -3.29 4.64
N MET A 90 -35.43 -3.39 5.61
CA MET A 90 -35.78 -3.61 7.02
C MET A 90 -36.66 -2.47 7.56
N GLN A 91 -36.25 -1.21 7.33
CA GLN A 91 -37.04 -0.04 7.73
C GLN A 91 -38.44 -0.04 7.15
N LYS A 92 -38.59 -0.40 5.86
CA LYS A 92 -39.91 -0.52 5.22
C LYS A 92 -40.77 -1.60 5.87
N VAL A 93 -40.20 -2.76 6.17
CA VAL A 93 -40.93 -3.87 6.83
C VAL A 93 -41.31 -3.49 8.24
N GLU A 94 -40.44 -2.85 9.01
CA GLU A 94 -40.75 -2.32 10.34
C GLU A 94 -41.91 -1.32 10.33
N TYR A 95 -41.83 -0.36 9.39
CA TYR A 95 -42.95 0.59 9.23
C TYR A 95 -44.25 -0.10 8.91
N GLN A 96 -44.27 -1.08 8.01
CA GLN A 96 -45.43 -1.87 7.68
C GLN A 96 -45.94 -2.68 8.88
N GLN A 97 -45.05 -3.23 9.71
CA GLN A 97 -45.45 -3.92 10.95
C GLN A 97 -46.12 -3.01 11.99
N ARG A 98 -45.68 -1.74 12.06
CA ARG A 98 -46.27 -0.76 12.98
C ARG A 98 -47.65 -0.24 12.50
N THR A 99 -47.84 -0.20 11.19
CA THR A 99 -49.05 0.38 10.57
C THR A 99 -50.13 -0.65 10.25
N ILE A 100 -49.80 -1.95 10.30
CA ILE A 100 -50.77 -3.00 10.00
C ILE A 100 -51.93 -3.02 11.02
N THR A 101 -53.14 -3.11 10.51
CA THR A 101 -54.33 -3.12 11.33
C THR A 101 -54.53 -4.50 12.03
N ARG A 102 -55.10 -4.52 13.22
CA ARG A 102 -55.43 -5.75 13.94
C ARG A 102 -56.40 -6.68 13.19
N LYS A 103 -57.05 -6.17 12.15
CA LYS A 103 -58.00 -6.93 11.30
C LYS A 103 -57.31 -7.80 10.26
N ASP A 104 -55.98 -7.66 10.07
CA ASP A 104 -55.20 -8.48 9.11
C ASP A 104 -54.09 -9.31 9.80
N PRO A 105 -54.46 -10.41 10.47
CA PRO A 105 -53.49 -11.29 11.12
C PRO A 105 -52.61 -12.05 10.12
N HIS A 106 -53.09 -12.27 8.88
CA HIS A 106 -52.32 -12.95 7.84
C HIS A 106 -51.16 -12.08 7.36
N GLY A 107 -51.42 -10.82 7.07
CA GLY A 107 -50.37 -9.84 6.67
C GLY A 107 -49.34 -9.66 7.77
N ALA A 108 -49.77 -9.58 9.05
CA ALA A 108 -48.84 -9.48 10.17
C ALA A 108 -47.90 -10.70 10.26
N ARG A 109 -48.42 -11.92 10.02
CA ARG A 109 -47.60 -13.15 10.01
C ARG A 109 -46.59 -13.16 8.86
N LEU A 110 -46.98 -12.70 7.67
CA LEU A 110 -46.09 -12.58 6.51
C LEU A 110 -44.97 -11.56 6.76
N LEU A 111 -45.29 -10.40 7.31
CA LEU A 111 -44.28 -9.37 7.65
C LEU A 111 -43.30 -9.87 8.72
N LYS A 112 -43.78 -10.64 9.72
CA LYS A 112 -42.91 -11.28 10.72
C LYS A 112 -41.94 -12.29 10.09
N LYS A 113 -42.40 -13.13 9.15
CA LYS A 113 -41.54 -14.06 8.38
C LYS A 113 -40.51 -13.31 7.57
N LYS A 114 -40.92 -12.22 6.88
CA LYS A 114 -40.05 -11.38 6.08
C LYS A 114 -38.97 -10.74 6.95
N MET A 115 -39.29 -10.20 8.10
CA MET A 115 -38.33 -9.63 9.04
C MET A 115 -37.33 -10.68 9.53
N HIS A 116 -37.79 -11.89 9.85
CA HIS A 116 -36.90 -12.98 10.23
C HIS A 116 -35.90 -13.36 9.13
N SER A 117 -36.36 -13.40 7.87
CA SER A 117 -35.49 -13.64 6.71
C SER A 117 -34.45 -12.52 6.54
N LEU A 118 -34.85 -11.25 6.72
CA LEU A 118 -33.96 -10.10 6.63
C LEU A 118 -32.88 -10.12 7.73
N LYS A 119 -33.24 -10.47 8.96
CA LYS A 119 -32.26 -10.65 10.06
C LYS A 119 -31.28 -11.78 9.78
N ALA A 120 -31.72 -12.86 9.13
CA ALA A 120 -30.82 -13.92 8.71
C ALA A 120 -29.86 -13.46 7.61
N GLN A 121 -30.31 -12.59 6.69
CA GLN A 121 -29.45 -11.97 5.68
C GLN A 121 -28.44 -10.99 6.31
N GLU A 122 -28.87 -10.18 7.28
CA GLU A 122 -28.01 -9.30 8.06
C GLU A 122 -26.89 -10.07 8.74
N LYS A 123 -27.23 -11.17 9.42
CA LYS A 123 -26.21 -12.04 10.04
C LYS A 123 -25.22 -12.62 9.03
N ARG A 124 -25.67 -13.01 7.84
CA ARG A 124 -24.78 -13.48 6.77
C ARG A 124 -23.89 -12.35 6.23
N LEU A 125 -24.42 -11.14 6.12
CA LEU A 125 -23.67 -9.98 5.68
C LEU A 125 -22.59 -9.59 6.70
N ASN A 126 -22.92 -9.62 7.99
CA ASN A 126 -21.97 -9.33 9.07
C ASN A 126 -20.82 -10.36 9.18
N ASN A 127 -21.07 -11.58 8.72
CA ASN A 127 -20.06 -12.64 8.65
C ASN A 127 -19.27 -12.64 7.33
N TRP A 128 -19.51 -11.64 6.46
CA TRP A 128 -18.76 -11.53 5.22
C TRP A 128 -17.38 -10.95 5.50
N GLU A 129 -16.37 -11.77 5.33
CA GLU A 129 -14.98 -11.34 5.40
C GLU A 129 -14.66 -10.50 4.15
N ILE A 130 -14.38 -9.23 4.37
CA ILE A 130 -13.92 -8.31 3.33
C ILE A 130 -12.40 -8.40 3.29
N GLN A 131 -11.83 -8.44 2.09
CA GLN A 131 -10.39 -8.42 1.92
C GLN A 131 -9.80 -7.13 2.49
N GLU A 132 -8.79 -7.25 3.36
CA GLU A 132 -8.09 -6.09 3.92
C GLU A 132 -7.32 -5.35 2.83
N GLU A 133 -7.30 -4.04 2.92
CA GLU A 133 -6.45 -3.22 2.06
C GLU A 133 -4.98 -3.59 2.35
N PRO A 134 -4.13 -3.72 1.32
CA PRO A 134 -2.72 -4.04 1.54
C PRO A 134 -2.04 -2.93 2.34
N ASP A 135 -1.17 -3.32 3.26
CA ASP A 135 -0.28 -2.39 3.95
C ASP A 135 0.68 -1.78 2.91
N ILE A 136 0.41 -0.56 2.50
CA ILE A 136 1.30 0.20 1.62
C ILE A 136 2.13 1.10 2.53
N GLU A 137 3.45 0.92 2.50
CA GLU A 137 4.34 1.87 3.16
C GLU A 137 4.19 3.23 2.46
N GLU A 138 3.64 4.18 3.17
CA GLU A 138 3.54 5.55 2.67
C GLU A 138 4.94 6.14 2.59
N SER A 139 5.29 6.69 1.42
CA SER A 139 6.54 7.43 1.27
C SER A 139 6.51 8.65 2.20
N ILE A 140 7.60 8.86 2.94
CA ILE A 140 7.75 10.05 3.77
C ILE A 140 7.88 11.25 2.85
N ASN A 141 6.78 11.98 2.65
CA ASN A 141 6.78 13.22 1.88
C ASN A 141 7.23 14.37 2.77
N LEU A 142 8.49 14.75 2.66
CA LEU A 142 9.02 15.94 3.33
C LEU A 142 8.66 17.18 2.51
N PHE A 143 7.68 17.93 2.97
CA PHE A 143 7.33 19.21 2.38
C PHE A 143 8.07 20.33 3.12
N PHE A 144 9.07 20.89 2.48
CA PHE A 144 9.69 22.14 2.96
C PHE A 144 8.89 23.31 2.43
N LYS A 145 8.33 24.10 3.33
CA LYS A 145 7.76 25.39 2.93
C LYS A 145 8.88 26.29 2.46
N PRO A 146 8.78 26.90 1.25
CA PRO A 146 9.76 27.88 0.83
C PRO A 146 9.80 29.02 1.83
N VAL A 147 10.94 29.26 2.44
CA VAL A 147 11.17 30.37 3.34
C VAL A 147 11.83 31.49 2.51
N GLU A 148 11.19 32.63 2.45
CA GLU A 148 11.80 33.81 1.82
C GLU A 148 12.92 34.33 2.74
N PHE A 149 14.15 34.20 2.29
CA PHE A 149 15.30 34.78 2.98
C PHE A 149 15.53 36.23 2.49
N PRO A 150 15.81 37.17 3.39
CA PRO A 150 16.24 38.51 2.98
C PRO A 150 17.49 38.42 2.12
N ARG A 151 17.53 39.17 1.00
CA ARG A 151 18.62 39.13 0.03
C ARG A 151 20.01 39.41 0.61
N SER A 152 20.06 40.08 1.77
CA SER A 152 21.30 40.41 2.48
C SER A 152 21.76 39.39 3.51
N LYS A 153 21.00 38.28 3.68
CA LYS A 153 21.33 37.27 4.70
C LYS A 153 22.23 36.20 4.07
N VAL A 154 23.44 36.06 4.61
CA VAL A 154 24.34 34.94 4.25
C VAL A 154 23.79 33.68 4.87
N VAL A 155 23.42 32.70 4.02
CA VAL A 155 22.83 31.44 4.45
C VAL A 155 23.90 30.37 4.65
N LEU A 156 24.97 30.42 3.83
CA LEU A 156 26.07 29.48 3.90
C LEU A 156 27.36 30.18 3.46
N THR A 157 28.40 30.06 4.26
CA THR A 157 29.75 30.49 3.90
C THR A 157 30.63 29.25 3.81
N LEU A 158 31.19 28.99 2.63
CA LEU A 158 32.15 27.91 2.40
C LEU A 158 33.52 28.51 2.22
N ASP A 159 34.43 28.23 3.14
CA ASP A 159 35.84 28.59 3.06
C ASP A 159 36.64 27.33 2.80
N LEU A 160 36.87 27.05 1.53
CA LEU A 160 37.63 25.88 1.06
C LEU A 160 38.94 26.32 0.43
N PRO A 161 40.07 25.86 0.93
CA PRO A 161 41.38 26.24 0.38
C PRO A 161 41.59 25.80 -1.08
N VAL A 162 41.02 24.62 -1.45
CA VAL A 162 41.12 24.07 -2.79
C VAL A 162 39.86 23.26 -3.13
N LEU A 163 39.27 23.46 -4.29
CA LEU A 163 38.17 22.66 -4.80
C LEU A 163 38.70 21.77 -5.94
N LYS A 164 38.65 20.45 -5.73
CA LYS A 164 39.03 19.46 -6.75
C LYS A 164 37.77 18.93 -7.43
N VAL A 165 37.62 19.27 -8.72
CA VAL A 165 36.57 18.73 -9.58
C VAL A 165 37.24 18.08 -10.78
N GLU A 166 37.12 16.76 -10.91
CA GLU A 166 37.55 15.96 -12.07
C GLU A 166 38.84 16.47 -12.78
N ASN A 167 39.97 16.36 -12.11
CA ASN A 167 41.31 16.74 -12.64
C ASN A 167 41.58 18.24 -12.88
N LYS A 168 40.76 19.15 -12.35
CA LYS A 168 41.04 20.58 -12.32
C LYS A 168 41.12 21.09 -10.91
N GLU A 169 42.24 21.70 -10.54
CA GLU A 169 42.38 22.42 -9.28
C GLU A 169 42.04 23.90 -9.53
N SER A 170 41.18 24.49 -8.73
CA SER A 170 40.92 25.94 -8.75
C SER A 170 41.43 26.55 -7.45
N ASP A 171 42.21 27.60 -7.58
CA ASP A 171 42.77 28.37 -6.47
C ASP A 171 41.70 29.21 -5.79
N SER A 172 41.07 28.69 -4.72
CA SER A 172 40.11 29.31 -3.86
C SER A 172 38.72 29.68 -4.50
N VAL A 173 37.64 29.07 -3.96
CA VAL A 173 36.28 29.46 -4.30
C VAL A 173 35.65 30.11 -3.06
N LEU A 174 35.44 31.43 -3.12
CA LEU A 174 34.57 32.14 -2.17
C LEU A 174 33.15 32.15 -2.76
N ALA A 175 32.28 31.27 -2.26
CA ALA A 175 30.86 31.34 -2.55
C ALA A 175 30.17 32.13 -1.43
N LYS A 176 29.63 33.28 -1.76
CA LYS A 176 28.75 34.08 -0.87
C LYS A 176 27.28 33.78 -1.14
#